data_31d72b0fd813ab63da0e7707f9e6b793
#
_entry.id   31d72b0fd813ab63da0e7707f9e6b793
#
_cell.length_a   1.000
_cell.length_b   1.000
_cell.length_c   1.000
_cell.angle_alpha   90.00
_cell.angle_beta   90.00
_cell.angle_gamma   90.00
#
_symmetry.space_group_name_H-M   'P 1'
#
loop_
_entity.id
_entity.type
_entity.pdbx_description
1 polymer ?
#
loop_
_entity_poly.entity_id
_entity_poly.type
_entity_poly.pdbx_seq_one_letter_code
_entity_poly.pdbx_strand_id
1 'polypeptide(L)'
;NNYLNANVSAEMKIIDGLSLKGVVGADVINDTRFTRNNAVAYYASEDATTPRPVNLANNKSSNWNSDAYLINTQLLLNYNKTFGKHTVSGLLGVTNESYTYTANEIEKKYVDPDLGIATDTTTGEAGNITGKTSVDDTNRTSLTSFLGRVGYSYADKYYGEFSFRYDGSSKFHKDYRWGFFPSVSLGWRLSEENFMDFYKEKVGDLKLRTSFGILGSQAIGTYDRFTTYTVYDNNYAYGNSVVSGTGFALGLNDLTWEKTKTFNIGVDASFFKNQLNVTFDYFYKRTTDILMKPIVPSVFGTDMPMDNIGEMQNQGWEIGINYNVRTGQVQHGFSFNLSDSYNKVLTYPGHEQITKVNELERIIREGVPLNSYYGYKTDGYFQSYEEIEASAIPVGGKVQPGDVKFVDRNNDGVIDSKDRYILGNAFPRYTFGFTYNLSWKGLDFSMFWQGV
;
A
#
# COMPACT_ATOMS: atom_id res chain seq x y z
N ASN A 1 10.50 -11.87 19.70
CA ASN A 1 10.88 -10.63 18.97
C ASN A 1 11.42 -9.62 19.95
N ASN A 2 12.60 -9.07 19.64
CA ASN A 2 13.15 -7.93 20.34
C ASN A 2 13.15 -6.74 19.37
N TYR A 3 12.62 -5.61 19.81
CA TYR A 3 12.58 -4.38 19.06
C TYR A 3 13.20 -3.25 19.85
N LEU A 4 14.19 -2.59 19.26
CA LEU A 4 14.83 -1.41 19.83
C LEU A 4 14.68 -0.26 18.82
N ASN A 5 14.07 0.83 19.23
CA ASN A 5 14.07 2.12 18.52
C ASN A 5 14.85 3.14 19.35
N ALA A 6 15.86 3.73 18.80
CA ALA A 6 16.67 4.75 19.45
C ALA A 6 16.88 5.94 18.53
N ASN A 7 16.68 7.15 19.04
CA ASN A 7 16.92 8.40 18.32
C ASN A 7 17.75 9.34 19.21
N VAL A 8 18.84 9.84 18.64
CA VAL A 8 19.67 10.87 19.26
C VAL A 8 19.70 12.08 18.33
N SER A 9 19.41 13.26 18.85
CA SER A 9 19.50 14.51 18.09
C SER A 9 20.25 15.56 18.87
N ALA A 10 21.01 16.37 18.16
CA ALA A 10 21.69 17.55 18.67
C ALA A 10 21.34 18.75 17.77
N GLU A 11 21.01 19.86 18.38
CA GLU A 11 20.72 21.11 17.68
C GLU A 11 21.61 22.22 18.21
N MET A 12 22.26 22.93 17.30
CA MET A 12 23.11 24.06 17.59
C MET A 12 22.53 25.32 16.94
N LYS A 13 22.25 26.33 17.71
CA LYS A 13 21.91 27.67 17.20
C LYS A 13 23.19 28.36 16.74
N ILE A 14 23.24 28.74 15.46
CA ILE A 14 24.41 29.41 14.87
C ILE A 14 24.28 30.92 15.06
N ILE A 15 23.12 31.46 14.65
CA ILE A 15 22.73 32.86 14.84
C ILE A 15 21.22 32.90 15.08
N ASP A 16 20.68 34.09 15.39
CA ASP A 16 19.25 34.27 15.54
C ASP A 16 18.49 33.87 14.26
N GLY A 17 17.57 32.93 14.42
CA GLY A 17 16.79 32.32 13.33
C GLY A 17 17.49 31.19 12.58
N LEU A 18 18.78 30.90 12.76
CA LEU A 18 19.51 29.85 12.06
C LEU A 18 19.98 28.76 13.02
N SER A 19 19.61 27.52 12.77
CA SER A 19 20.09 26.35 13.54
C SER A 19 20.52 25.21 12.64
N LEU A 20 21.50 24.45 13.12
CA LEU A 20 21.97 23.19 12.54
C LEU A 20 21.56 22.04 13.45
N LYS A 21 20.85 21.05 12.89
CA LYS A 21 20.37 19.86 13.62
C LYS A 21 20.93 18.60 13.00
N GLY A 22 21.59 17.79 13.81
CA GLY A 22 22.00 16.43 13.48
C GLY A 22 21.06 15.43 14.15
N VAL A 23 20.67 14.39 13.44
CA VAL A 23 19.83 13.28 13.96
C VAL A 23 20.47 11.96 13.54
N VAL A 24 20.56 11.02 14.48
CA VAL A 24 20.89 9.62 14.20
C VAL A 24 19.80 8.76 14.84
N GLY A 25 19.11 7.99 14.02
CA GLY A 25 18.10 7.03 14.44
C GLY A 25 18.53 5.61 14.09
N ALA A 26 18.18 4.67 14.95
CA ALA A 26 18.41 3.25 14.73
C ALA A 26 17.17 2.45 15.15
N ASP A 27 16.65 1.64 14.22
CA ASP A 27 15.68 0.59 14.50
C ASP A 27 16.38 -0.75 14.37
N VAL A 28 16.28 -1.57 15.41
CA VAL A 28 16.86 -2.90 15.46
C VAL A 28 15.77 -3.91 15.79
N ILE A 29 15.62 -4.89 14.93
CA ILE A 29 14.64 -5.96 15.11
C ILE A 29 15.40 -7.29 15.08
N ASN A 30 15.29 -8.06 16.16
CA ASN A 30 15.79 -9.41 16.21
C ASN A 30 14.59 -10.36 16.41
N ASP A 31 14.40 -11.29 15.52
CA ASP A 31 13.35 -12.29 15.62
C ASP A 31 13.91 -13.70 15.56
N THR A 32 13.49 -14.52 16.51
CA THR A 32 13.86 -15.92 16.59
C THR A 32 12.60 -16.76 16.68
N ARG A 33 12.46 -17.72 15.78
CA ARG A 33 11.32 -18.63 15.74
C ARG A 33 11.79 -20.07 15.72
N PHE A 34 11.29 -20.83 16.67
CA PHE A 34 11.42 -22.29 16.66
C PHE A 34 10.07 -22.90 16.28
N THR A 35 10.08 -23.78 15.30
CA THR A 35 8.89 -24.53 14.87
C THR A 35 9.18 -26.02 14.94
N ARG A 36 8.27 -26.79 15.55
CA ARG A 36 8.30 -28.25 15.56
C ARG A 36 7.01 -28.76 14.93
N ASN A 37 7.15 -29.47 13.82
CA ASN A 37 6.07 -30.20 13.19
C ASN A 37 6.25 -31.69 13.46
N ASN A 38 5.24 -32.33 14.03
CA ASN A 38 5.24 -33.77 14.27
C ASN A 38 4.50 -34.47 13.13
N ALA A 39 5.01 -35.64 12.76
CA ALA A 39 4.22 -36.53 11.92
C ALA A 39 3.04 -37.09 12.77
N VAL A 40 1.85 -37.03 12.19
CA VAL A 40 0.62 -37.51 12.84
C VAL A 40 0.19 -38.82 12.22
N ALA A 41 -0.02 -39.85 13.06
CA ALA A 41 -0.57 -41.11 12.62
C ALA A 41 -2.09 -40.98 12.41
N TYR A 42 -2.58 -41.37 11.25
CA TYR A 42 -4.02 -41.41 10.94
C TYR A 42 -4.48 -42.85 10.87
N TYR A 43 -5.62 -43.13 11.46
CA TYR A 43 -6.28 -44.44 11.40
C TYR A 43 -7.42 -44.41 10.37
N ALA A 44 -7.65 -45.52 9.69
CA ALA A 44 -8.66 -45.58 8.63
C ALA A 44 -10.10 -45.53 9.17
N SER A 45 -10.30 -46.00 10.43
CA SER A 45 -11.57 -45.98 11.15
C SER A 45 -11.27 -45.98 12.66
N GLU A 46 -12.29 -45.78 13.48
CA GLU A 46 -12.20 -45.85 14.94
C GLU A 46 -11.75 -47.22 15.44
N ASP A 47 -12.08 -48.28 14.72
CA ASP A 47 -11.72 -49.67 15.05
C ASP A 47 -10.36 -50.13 14.46
N ALA A 48 -9.69 -49.25 13.69
CA ALA A 48 -8.42 -49.62 13.08
C ALA A 48 -7.30 -49.68 14.11
N THR A 49 -6.64 -50.81 14.21
CA THR A 49 -5.50 -51.04 15.14
C THR A 49 -4.15 -50.67 14.55
N THR A 50 -4.09 -50.50 13.23
CA THR A 50 -2.88 -50.11 12.48
C THR A 50 -3.03 -48.77 11.85
N PRO A 51 -2.09 -47.81 12.07
CA PRO A 51 -2.14 -46.50 11.42
C PRO A 51 -1.86 -46.63 9.94
N ARG A 52 -2.39 -45.70 9.14
CA ARG A 52 -1.92 -45.51 7.77
C ARG A 52 -0.45 -45.09 7.79
N PRO A 53 0.30 -45.31 6.67
CA PRO A 53 1.70 -44.87 6.61
C PRO A 53 1.84 -43.40 7.00
N VAL A 54 2.69 -43.12 7.99
CA VAL A 54 2.93 -41.76 8.47
C VAL A 54 3.81 -41.02 7.47
N ASN A 55 3.41 -39.84 7.07
CA ASN A 55 4.23 -38.99 6.23
C ASN A 55 5.34 -38.33 7.06
N LEU A 56 6.50 -38.97 7.09
CA LEU A 56 7.69 -38.49 7.83
C LEU A 56 8.27 -37.19 7.23
N ALA A 57 7.88 -36.77 6.04
CA ALA A 57 8.30 -35.48 5.48
C ALA A 57 7.88 -34.29 6.35
N ASN A 58 6.82 -34.44 7.14
CA ASN A 58 6.35 -33.44 8.09
C ASN A 58 6.99 -33.56 9.49
N ASN A 59 7.81 -34.58 9.73
CA ASN A 59 8.49 -34.75 11.02
C ASN A 59 9.79 -33.94 11.03
N LYS A 60 9.68 -32.65 11.38
CA LYS A 60 10.78 -31.70 11.26
C LYS A 60 10.77 -30.62 12.34
N SER A 61 11.94 -30.08 12.62
CA SER A 61 12.08 -28.81 13.34
C SER A 61 12.78 -27.78 12.48
N SER A 62 12.43 -26.51 12.69
CA SER A 62 13.05 -25.38 12.05
C SER A 62 13.43 -24.33 13.09
N ASN A 63 14.66 -23.86 13.03
CA ASN A 63 15.16 -22.67 13.71
C ASN A 63 15.35 -21.58 12.69
N TRP A 64 14.55 -20.52 12.80
CA TRP A 64 14.64 -19.31 11.97
C TRP A 64 15.07 -18.14 12.85
N ASN A 65 16.12 -17.45 12.42
CA ASN A 65 16.61 -16.25 13.06
C ASN A 65 16.71 -15.15 12.00
N SER A 66 16.29 -13.95 12.35
CA SER A 66 16.50 -12.79 11.49
C SER A 66 16.89 -11.55 12.28
N ASP A 67 17.71 -10.76 11.67
CA ASP A 67 18.18 -9.45 12.16
C ASP A 67 17.87 -8.39 11.12
N ALA A 68 17.21 -7.33 11.52
CA ALA A 68 16.96 -6.17 10.69
C ALA A 68 17.49 -4.90 11.38
N TYR A 69 18.24 -4.11 10.63
CA TYR A 69 18.81 -2.84 11.07
C TYR A 69 18.39 -1.76 10.10
N LEU A 70 17.70 -0.73 10.58
CA LEU A 70 17.43 0.50 9.86
C LEU A 70 18.15 1.64 10.55
N ILE A 71 19.14 2.21 9.88
CA ILE A 71 19.90 3.36 10.38
C ILE A 71 19.53 4.56 9.55
N ASN A 72 19.08 5.63 10.20
CA ASN A 72 18.74 6.90 9.59
C ASN A 72 19.66 7.99 10.14
N THR A 73 20.33 8.73 9.25
CA THR A 73 21.14 9.88 9.61
C THR A 73 20.66 11.12 8.87
N GLN A 74 20.58 12.25 9.57
CA GLN A 74 20.08 13.50 9.00
C GLN A 74 20.96 14.66 9.46
N LEU A 75 21.27 15.57 8.54
CA LEU A 75 21.88 16.86 8.83
C LEU A 75 20.98 17.93 8.21
N LEU A 76 20.43 18.81 9.04
CA LEU A 76 19.41 19.77 8.68
C LEU A 76 19.84 21.18 9.09
N LEU A 77 19.84 22.11 8.15
CA LEU A 77 20.02 23.53 8.37
C LEU A 77 18.66 24.22 8.30
N ASN A 78 18.21 24.78 9.41
CA ASN A 78 16.92 25.44 9.54
C ASN A 78 17.12 26.95 9.67
N TYR A 79 16.29 27.72 8.96
CA TYR A 79 16.22 29.16 9.08
C TYR A 79 14.76 29.57 9.29
N ASN A 80 14.49 30.43 10.28
CA ASN A 80 13.17 31.01 10.50
C ASN A 80 13.30 32.39 11.11
N LYS A 81 12.82 33.42 10.40
CA LYS A 81 12.89 34.78 10.88
C LYS A 81 11.75 35.64 10.35
N THR A 82 11.24 36.51 11.22
CA THR A 82 10.20 37.50 10.89
C THR A 82 10.82 38.88 10.82
N PHE A 83 10.56 39.62 9.76
CA PHE A 83 11.01 40.99 9.49
C PHE A 83 9.78 41.88 9.26
N GLY A 84 9.26 42.50 10.31
CA GLY A 84 8.02 43.26 10.22
C GLY A 84 6.84 42.38 9.81
N LYS A 85 6.31 42.60 8.61
CA LYS A 85 5.20 41.79 8.07
C LYS A 85 5.65 40.57 7.24
N HIS A 86 6.95 40.37 7.11
CA HIS A 86 7.52 39.29 6.29
C HIS A 86 8.05 38.18 7.17
N THR A 87 7.59 36.95 6.99
CA THR A 87 8.16 35.77 7.63
C THR A 87 8.79 34.88 6.57
N VAL A 88 10.05 34.53 6.77
CA VAL A 88 10.83 33.65 5.90
C VAL A 88 11.19 32.40 6.68
N SER A 89 10.92 31.23 6.12
CA SER A 89 11.39 29.95 6.63
C SER A 89 12.21 29.24 5.55
N GLY A 90 13.26 28.55 5.98
CA GLY A 90 14.11 27.77 5.08
C GLY A 90 14.57 26.48 5.75
N LEU A 91 14.71 25.44 4.97
CA LEU A 91 15.30 24.16 5.37
C LEU A 91 16.15 23.66 4.23
N LEU A 92 17.40 23.30 4.51
CA LEU A 92 18.24 22.50 3.64
C LEU A 92 18.72 21.29 4.42
N GLY A 93 18.76 20.14 3.77
CA GLY A 93 19.15 18.92 4.45
C GLY A 93 19.70 17.85 3.56
N VAL A 94 20.47 16.98 4.18
CA VAL A 94 20.89 15.70 3.62
C VAL A 94 20.48 14.60 4.59
N THR A 95 19.92 13.52 4.06
CA THR A 95 19.52 12.35 4.84
C THR A 95 20.07 11.10 4.18
N ASN A 96 20.45 10.13 4.99
CA ASN A 96 20.80 8.79 4.52
C ASN A 96 20.05 7.75 5.36
N GLU A 97 19.39 6.82 4.69
CA GLU A 97 18.75 5.66 5.28
C GLU A 97 19.48 4.42 4.77
N SER A 98 19.88 3.55 5.67
CA SER A 98 20.50 2.26 5.36
C SER A 98 19.73 1.16 6.06
N TYR A 99 19.21 0.23 5.27
CA TYR A 99 18.51 -0.94 5.75
C TYR A 99 19.31 -2.20 5.45
N THR A 100 19.49 -3.03 6.45
CA THR A 100 20.09 -4.36 6.31
C THR A 100 19.19 -5.37 6.98
N TYR A 101 18.86 -6.41 6.26
CA TYR A 101 18.15 -7.57 6.77
C TYR A 101 18.97 -8.82 6.48
N THR A 102 19.10 -9.67 7.47
CA THR A 102 19.70 -10.99 7.33
C THR A 102 18.79 -12.01 8.00
N ALA A 103 18.56 -13.14 7.37
CA ALA A 103 17.86 -14.24 7.94
C ALA A 103 18.57 -15.55 7.65
N ASN A 104 18.52 -16.46 8.60
CA ASN A 104 18.94 -17.83 8.40
C ASN A 104 17.88 -18.80 8.96
N GLU A 105 17.69 -19.90 8.27
CA GLU A 105 16.82 -20.98 8.69
C GLU A 105 17.57 -22.31 8.60
N ILE A 106 17.50 -23.09 9.67
CA ILE A 106 18.03 -24.45 9.70
C ILE A 106 16.85 -25.39 9.94
N GLU A 107 16.51 -26.18 8.93
CA GLU A 107 15.51 -27.23 9.04
C GLU A 107 16.19 -28.59 9.22
N LYS A 108 15.70 -29.38 10.18
CA LYS A 108 16.15 -30.76 10.45
C LYS A 108 14.93 -31.68 10.34
N LYS A 109 15.07 -32.78 9.59
CA LYS A 109 14.04 -33.84 9.46
C LYS A 109 14.43 -35.04 10.28
N TYR A 110 13.44 -35.68 10.90
CA TYR A 110 13.64 -36.80 11.81
C TYR A 110 12.96 -38.06 11.31
N VAL A 111 13.59 -39.23 11.58
CA VAL A 111 13.03 -40.54 11.25
C VAL A 111 11.99 -40.95 12.30
N ASP A 112 12.27 -40.67 13.59
CA ASP A 112 11.42 -41.03 14.69
C ASP A 112 10.24 -40.04 14.84
N PRO A 113 8.98 -40.48 14.62
CA PRO A 113 7.81 -39.60 14.74
C PRO A 113 7.53 -39.20 16.21
N ASP A 114 7.99 -40.01 17.19
CA ASP A 114 7.74 -39.81 18.61
C ASP A 114 8.80 -38.93 19.28
N LEU A 115 9.84 -38.54 18.55
CA LEU A 115 10.88 -37.66 19.03
C LEU A 115 10.26 -36.28 19.41
N GLY A 116 10.41 -35.91 20.67
CA GLY A 116 9.94 -34.67 21.23
C GLY A 116 10.64 -33.42 20.62
N ILE A 117 10.85 -32.40 21.44
CA ILE A 117 11.59 -31.21 21.00
C ILE A 117 13.05 -31.61 20.73
N ALA A 118 13.47 -31.55 19.48
CA ALA A 118 14.82 -31.87 19.10
C ALA A 118 15.78 -30.77 19.57
N THR A 119 16.67 -31.08 20.45
CA THR A 119 17.79 -30.23 20.87
C THR A 119 19.04 -30.53 20.03
N ASP A 120 20.05 -29.67 20.08
CA ASP A 120 21.31 -29.92 19.37
C ASP A 120 22.00 -31.23 19.84
N THR A 121 21.77 -31.64 21.07
CA THR A 121 22.23 -32.91 21.64
C THR A 121 21.48 -34.13 21.09
N THR A 122 20.15 -34.02 20.88
CA THR A 122 19.36 -35.10 20.29
C THR A 122 19.55 -35.24 18.78
N THR A 123 19.97 -34.18 18.10
CA THR A 123 20.25 -34.19 16.68
C THR A 123 21.63 -34.76 16.34
N GLY A 124 22.50 -34.98 17.31
CA GLY A 124 23.81 -35.60 17.13
C GLY A 124 23.77 -37.13 17.02
N GLU A 125 22.62 -37.79 17.26
CA GLU A 125 22.48 -39.24 17.07
C GLU A 125 22.44 -39.58 15.57
N ALA A 126 23.50 -40.23 15.12
CA ALA A 126 23.59 -40.72 13.73
C ALA A 126 22.41 -41.65 13.43
N GLY A 127 21.54 -41.24 12.53
CA GLY A 127 20.36 -42.02 12.11
C GLY A 127 19.02 -41.34 12.33
N ASN A 128 18.91 -40.37 13.21
CA ASN A 128 17.64 -39.66 13.46
C ASN A 128 17.42 -38.46 12.52
N ILE A 129 18.46 -37.92 11.91
CA ILE A 129 18.36 -36.82 10.96
C ILE A 129 18.45 -37.35 9.53
N THR A 130 17.37 -37.21 8.76
CA THR A 130 17.31 -37.64 7.37
C THR A 130 17.64 -36.52 6.38
N GLY A 131 17.66 -35.27 6.84
CA GLY A 131 18.00 -34.12 5.99
C GLY A 131 18.22 -32.85 6.83
N LYS A 132 19.15 -32.03 6.36
CA LYS A 132 19.41 -30.69 6.88
C LYS A 132 19.40 -29.72 5.72
N THR A 133 18.58 -28.70 5.82
CA THR A 133 18.53 -27.59 4.83
C THR A 133 18.82 -26.29 5.57
N SER A 134 19.71 -25.47 5.04
CA SER A 134 19.92 -24.09 5.50
C SER A 134 19.59 -23.13 4.38
N VAL A 135 18.88 -22.07 4.73
CA VAL A 135 18.57 -20.95 3.83
C VAL A 135 19.14 -19.69 4.47
N ASP A 136 19.98 -18.98 3.75
CA ASP A 136 20.51 -17.69 4.15
C ASP A 136 19.94 -16.62 3.23
N ASP A 137 19.36 -15.59 3.80
CA ASP A 137 18.81 -14.44 3.07
C ASP A 137 19.50 -13.16 3.54
N THR A 138 19.89 -12.33 2.60
CA THR A 138 20.50 -11.02 2.89
C THR A 138 19.92 -9.98 1.96
N ASN A 139 19.36 -8.95 2.56
CA ASN A 139 18.77 -7.83 1.84
C ASN A 139 19.38 -6.51 2.34
N ARG A 140 19.94 -5.70 1.43
CA ARG A 140 20.55 -4.41 1.77
C ARG A 140 20.09 -3.34 0.83
N THR A 141 19.53 -2.25 1.39
CA THR A 141 19.13 -1.07 0.62
C THR A 141 19.65 0.20 1.26
N SER A 142 19.86 1.21 0.45
CA SER A 142 20.24 2.55 0.90
C SER A 142 19.46 3.59 0.09
N LEU A 143 19.06 4.64 0.79
CA LEU A 143 18.40 5.82 0.24
C LEU A 143 19.13 7.06 0.72
N THR A 144 19.72 7.83 -0.21
CA THR A 144 20.34 9.11 0.09
C THR A 144 19.50 10.22 -0.51
N SER A 145 19.21 11.25 0.28
CA SER A 145 18.32 12.33 -0.13
C SER A 145 18.92 13.69 0.17
N PHE A 146 18.83 14.59 -0.80
CA PHE A 146 19.00 16.03 -0.61
C PHE A 146 17.62 16.67 -0.60
N LEU A 147 17.36 17.51 0.37
CA LEU A 147 16.05 18.15 0.50
C LEU A 147 16.18 19.64 0.79
N GLY A 148 15.22 20.39 0.31
CA GLY A 148 15.13 21.81 0.55
C GLY A 148 13.69 22.29 0.61
N ARG A 149 13.46 23.32 1.43
CA ARG A 149 12.19 24.01 1.54
C ARG A 149 12.42 25.48 1.79
N VAL A 150 11.66 26.32 1.10
CA VAL A 150 11.59 27.77 1.35
C VAL A 150 10.13 28.14 1.47
N GLY A 151 9.78 28.71 2.61
CA GLY A 151 8.46 29.25 2.89
C GLY A 151 8.53 30.77 3.08
N TYR A 152 7.52 31.46 2.58
CA TYR A 152 7.35 32.89 2.73
C TYR A 152 5.92 33.23 3.06
N SER A 153 5.72 34.08 4.06
CA SER A 153 4.42 34.69 4.31
C SER A 153 4.53 36.20 4.46
N TYR A 154 3.49 36.89 3.99
CA TYR A 154 3.38 38.33 4.08
C TYR A 154 2.11 38.73 4.83
N ALA A 155 2.28 39.45 5.95
CA ALA A 155 1.21 40.00 6.78
C ALA A 155 0.16 38.96 7.23
N ASP A 156 0.52 37.67 7.30
CA ASP A 156 -0.39 36.52 7.53
C ASP A 156 -1.56 36.44 6.53
N LYS A 157 -1.43 37.07 5.38
CA LYS A 157 -2.41 37.06 4.29
C LYS A 157 -2.02 36.11 3.17
N TYR A 158 -0.78 36.23 2.70
CA TYR A 158 -0.26 35.48 1.56
C TYR A 158 0.80 34.50 2.03
N TYR A 159 0.69 33.28 1.57
CA TYR A 159 1.61 32.20 1.90
C TYR A 159 2.09 31.55 0.61
N GLY A 160 3.38 31.30 0.53
CA GLY A 160 3.99 30.54 -0.55
C GLY A 160 5.05 29.62 0.01
N GLU A 161 5.06 28.38 -0.44
CA GLU A 161 6.10 27.42 -0.09
C GLU A 161 6.55 26.68 -1.35
N PHE A 162 7.83 26.51 -1.48
CA PHE A 162 8.47 25.61 -2.42
C PHE A 162 9.32 24.61 -1.67
N SER A 163 9.16 23.33 -1.99
CA SER A 163 10.00 22.27 -1.43
C SER A 163 10.43 21.30 -2.52
N PHE A 164 11.55 20.62 -2.29
CA PHE A 164 12.02 19.55 -3.16
C PHE A 164 12.75 18.47 -2.37
N ARG A 165 12.72 17.25 -2.95
CA ARG A 165 13.61 16.15 -2.58
C ARG A 165 14.31 15.65 -3.85
N TYR A 166 15.58 15.33 -3.70
CA TYR A 166 16.38 14.66 -4.73
C TYR A 166 16.90 13.36 -4.11
N ASP A 167 16.24 12.27 -4.44
CA ASP A 167 16.38 10.98 -3.77
C ASP A 167 17.12 9.98 -4.67
N GLY A 168 18.16 9.34 -4.12
CA GLY A 168 18.94 8.32 -4.79
C GLY A 168 18.81 6.96 -4.09
N SER A 169 18.18 5.98 -4.75
CA SER A 169 17.95 4.64 -4.21
C SER A 169 18.91 3.61 -4.78
N SER A 170 19.44 2.74 -3.92
CA SER A 170 20.28 1.60 -4.34
C SER A 170 19.50 0.50 -5.08
N LYS A 171 18.16 0.50 -5.02
CA LYS A 171 17.31 -0.45 -5.74
C LYS A 171 17.39 -0.27 -7.26
N PHE A 172 17.69 0.94 -7.72
CA PHE A 172 17.82 1.26 -9.14
C PHE A 172 19.27 1.26 -9.62
N HIS A 173 19.48 1.07 -10.91
CA HIS A 173 20.80 1.16 -11.52
C HIS A 173 21.37 2.59 -11.36
N LYS A 174 22.69 2.73 -11.32
CA LYS A 174 23.38 4.01 -11.08
C LYS A 174 22.92 5.17 -11.98
N ASP A 175 22.50 4.88 -13.22
CA ASP A 175 22.09 5.86 -14.20
C ASP A 175 20.60 6.29 -14.04
N TYR A 176 19.80 5.52 -13.31
CA TYR A 176 18.35 5.73 -13.12
C TYR A 176 17.92 5.91 -11.65
N ARG A 177 18.89 5.88 -10.71
CA ARG A 177 18.61 5.87 -9.27
C ARG A 177 18.12 7.19 -8.69
N TRP A 178 18.40 8.31 -9.35
CA TRP A 178 18.07 9.62 -8.83
C TRP A 178 16.75 10.14 -9.35
N GLY A 179 15.84 10.49 -8.43
CA GLY A 179 14.55 11.10 -8.71
C GLY A 179 14.46 12.52 -8.11
N PHE A 180 13.89 13.46 -8.85
CA PHE A 180 13.62 14.82 -8.39
C PHE A 180 12.13 15.02 -8.16
N PHE A 181 11.75 15.42 -6.94
CA PHE A 181 10.38 15.49 -6.45
C PHE A 181 10.09 16.88 -5.87
N PRO A 182 9.72 17.85 -6.72
CA PRO A 182 9.36 19.20 -6.30
C PRO A 182 7.91 19.29 -5.84
N SER A 183 7.64 20.30 -5.00
CA SER A 183 6.29 20.68 -4.58
C SER A 183 6.20 22.19 -4.40
N VAL A 184 5.06 22.77 -4.75
CA VAL A 184 4.72 24.16 -4.51
C VAL A 184 3.34 24.26 -3.89
N SER A 185 3.18 25.14 -2.91
CA SER A 185 1.89 25.46 -2.32
C SER A 185 1.71 26.96 -2.15
N LEU A 186 0.47 27.40 -2.36
CA LEU A 186 0.06 28.79 -2.21
C LEU A 186 -1.16 28.85 -1.28
N GLY A 187 -1.19 29.86 -0.43
CA GLY A 187 -2.32 30.13 0.46
C GLY A 187 -2.64 31.62 0.43
N TRP A 188 -3.94 31.92 0.38
CA TRP A 188 -4.44 33.28 0.47
C TRP A 188 -5.54 33.38 1.52
N ARG A 189 -5.26 34.11 2.59
CA ARG A 189 -6.23 34.39 3.63
C ARG A 189 -7.09 35.58 3.23
N LEU A 190 -8.15 35.27 2.51
CA LEU A 190 -9.01 36.24 1.85
C LEU A 190 -9.70 37.17 2.85
N SER A 191 -10.06 36.64 4.03
CA SER A 191 -10.67 37.40 5.13
C SER A 191 -9.79 38.53 5.69
N GLU A 192 -8.48 38.53 5.43
CA GLU A 192 -7.56 39.59 5.87
C GLU A 192 -7.45 40.73 4.85
N GLU A 193 -8.19 40.67 3.73
CA GLU A 193 -8.24 41.74 2.75
C GLU A 193 -9.24 42.85 3.16
N ASN A 194 -8.91 44.10 2.92
CA ASN A 194 -9.72 45.25 3.31
C ASN A 194 -11.16 45.20 2.75
N PHE A 195 -11.33 44.64 1.54
CA PHE A 195 -12.66 44.48 0.94
C PHE A 195 -13.49 43.36 1.59
N MET A 196 -12.88 42.54 2.46
CA MET A 196 -13.52 41.42 3.17
C MET A 196 -13.71 41.74 4.68
N ASP A 197 -13.45 42.97 5.15
CA ASP A 197 -13.59 43.36 6.57
C ASP A 197 -14.98 43.02 7.10
N PHE A 198 -16.04 43.25 6.31
CA PHE A 198 -17.41 42.89 6.68
C PHE A 198 -17.57 41.38 6.94
N TYR A 199 -16.86 40.53 6.23
CA TYR A 199 -16.89 39.08 6.40
C TYR A 199 -16.17 38.70 7.68
N LYS A 200 -14.96 39.20 7.87
CA LYS A 200 -14.13 38.92 9.05
C LYS A 200 -14.83 39.31 10.35
N GLU A 201 -15.49 40.46 10.40
CA GLU A 201 -16.18 40.96 11.59
C GLU A 201 -17.46 40.18 11.92
N LYS A 202 -18.25 39.82 10.88
CA LYS A 202 -19.58 39.25 11.07
C LYS A 202 -19.62 37.73 10.93
N VAL A 203 -18.76 37.15 10.10
CA VAL A 203 -18.79 35.75 9.73
C VAL A 203 -17.63 34.99 10.35
N GLY A 204 -16.38 35.32 10.01
CA GLY A 204 -15.19 34.66 10.51
C GLY A 204 -14.01 34.69 9.53
N ASP A 205 -13.30 33.59 9.37
CA ASP A 205 -12.08 33.50 8.55
C ASP A 205 -12.34 32.74 7.25
N LEU A 206 -11.65 33.15 6.19
CA LEU A 206 -11.72 32.50 4.87
C LEU A 206 -10.32 32.42 4.26
N LYS A 207 -9.86 31.21 3.96
CA LYS A 207 -8.57 30.94 3.33
C LYS A 207 -8.73 30.03 2.11
N LEU A 208 -8.11 30.42 1.02
CA LEU A 208 -7.96 29.59 -0.19
C LEU A 208 -6.58 28.94 -0.16
N ARG A 209 -6.50 27.69 -0.59
CA ARG A 209 -5.26 26.91 -0.69
C ARG A 209 -5.18 26.23 -2.05
N THR A 210 -3.97 26.16 -2.60
CA THR A 210 -3.69 25.29 -3.75
C THR A 210 -2.28 24.74 -3.64
N SER A 211 -2.09 23.51 -4.11
CA SER A 211 -0.78 22.91 -4.17
C SER A 211 -0.63 22.00 -5.39
N PHE A 212 0.61 21.89 -5.85
CA PHE A 212 1.03 20.92 -6.84
C PHE A 212 2.34 20.28 -6.38
N GLY A 213 2.44 18.96 -6.47
CA GLY A 213 3.66 18.24 -6.09
C GLY A 213 3.83 16.94 -6.86
N ILE A 214 5.07 16.50 -6.93
CA ILE A 214 5.47 15.21 -7.50
C ILE A 214 6.05 14.37 -6.36
N LEU A 215 5.54 13.15 -6.18
CA LEU A 215 6.02 12.16 -5.23
C LEU A 215 6.64 11.00 -5.99
N GLY A 216 7.74 10.47 -5.46
CA GLY A 216 8.39 9.27 -5.96
C GLY A 216 8.08 8.04 -5.10
N SER A 217 7.91 6.88 -5.76
CA SER A 217 7.82 5.58 -5.09
C SER A 217 8.84 4.62 -5.69
N GLN A 218 9.43 3.77 -4.83
CA GLN A 218 10.40 2.73 -5.20
C GLN A 218 9.82 1.35 -4.88
N ALA A 219 8.61 1.07 -5.34
CA ALA A 219 7.84 -0.14 -5.02
C ALA A 219 8.35 -1.38 -5.76
N ILE A 220 9.67 -1.64 -5.70
CA ILE A 220 10.34 -2.82 -6.26
C ILE A 220 11.11 -3.57 -5.18
N GLY A 221 11.36 -4.84 -5.41
CA GLY A 221 12.29 -5.64 -4.62
C GLY A 221 13.73 -5.13 -4.77
N THR A 222 14.58 -5.51 -3.83
CA THR A 222 15.99 -5.03 -3.78
C THR A 222 16.79 -5.47 -5.01
N TYR A 223 16.44 -6.63 -5.56
CA TYR A 223 17.20 -7.28 -6.63
C TYR A 223 16.44 -7.46 -7.93
N ASP A 224 15.22 -6.92 -8.07
CA ASP A 224 14.34 -7.10 -9.24
C ASP A 224 14.97 -6.63 -10.56
N ARG A 225 15.93 -5.72 -10.49
CA ARG A 225 16.68 -5.26 -11.67
C ARG A 225 17.69 -6.26 -12.21
N PHE A 226 18.05 -7.29 -11.44
CA PHE A 226 19.03 -8.26 -11.84
C PHE A 226 18.38 -9.50 -12.46
N THR A 227 18.97 -10.00 -13.54
CA THR A 227 18.66 -11.35 -14.00
C THR A 227 19.29 -12.35 -13.03
N THR A 228 18.48 -13.20 -12.45
CA THR A 228 18.90 -14.23 -11.51
C THR A 228 18.77 -15.62 -12.11
N TYR A 229 19.62 -16.52 -11.68
CA TYR A 229 19.63 -17.91 -12.11
C TYR A 229 19.37 -18.83 -10.92
N THR A 230 18.49 -19.82 -11.12
CA THR A 230 18.23 -20.88 -10.14
C THR A 230 18.72 -22.20 -10.70
N VAL A 231 19.59 -22.89 -9.96
CA VAL A 231 20.03 -24.23 -10.33
C VAL A 231 19.10 -25.25 -9.69
N TYR A 232 18.54 -26.11 -10.49
CA TYR A 232 17.68 -27.22 -10.08
C TYR A 232 18.49 -28.51 -10.13
N ASP A 233 19.04 -28.92 -9.01
CA ASP A 233 19.83 -30.14 -8.94
C ASP A 233 18.94 -31.37 -9.04
N ASN A 234 19.27 -32.26 -9.99
CA ASN A 234 18.61 -33.55 -10.15
C ASN A 234 17.08 -33.51 -10.33
N ASN A 235 16.55 -32.42 -10.91
CA ASN A 235 15.10 -32.22 -11.09
C ASN A 235 14.60 -32.61 -12.49
N TYR A 236 15.51 -32.95 -13.40
CA TYR A 236 15.15 -33.33 -14.76
C TYR A 236 15.65 -34.73 -15.06
N ALA A 237 14.92 -35.49 -15.90
CA ALA A 237 15.33 -36.78 -16.41
C ALA A 237 15.54 -36.68 -17.92
N TYR A 238 16.72 -37.06 -18.40
CA TYR A 238 17.04 -37.15 -19.82
C TYR A 238 17.64 -38.53 -20.10
N GLY A 239 16.97 -39.29 -20.93
CA GLY A 239 17.27 -40.72 -21.09
C GLY A 239 17.03 -41.44 -19.77
N ASN A 240 17.98 -42.27 -19.35
CA ASN A 240 17.93 -42.96 -18.03
C ASN A 240 18.74 -42.24 -16.94
N SER A 241 19.09 -40.97 -17.13
CA SER A 241 19.91 -40.21 -16.20
C SER A 241 19.13 -39.00 -15.62
N VAL A 242 19.29 -38.76 -14.33
CA VAL A 242 18.81 -37.52 -13.68
C VAL A 242 19.86 -36.43 -13.92
N VAL A 243 19.40 -35.28 -14.38
CA VAL A 243 20.25 -34.14 -14.72
C VAL A 243 19.80 -32.89 -14.03
N SER A 244 20.73 -31.98 -13.78
CA SER A 244 20.45 -30.65 -13.25
C SER A 244 20.03 -29.71 -14.38
N GLY A 245 19.14 -28.79 -14.08
CA GLY A 245 18.70 -27.74 -14.99
C GLY A 245 18.91 -26.35 -14.39
N THR A 246 18.82 -25.33 -15.23
CA THR A 246 18.91 -23.95 -14.81
C THR A 246 17.68 -23.18 -15.26
N GLY A 247 16.95 -22.60 -14.32
CA GLY A 247 15.94 -21.58 -14.58
C GLY A 247 16.55 -20.18 -14.47
N PHE A 248 15.87 -19.20 -15.02
CA PHE A 248 16.26 -17.80 -14.90
C PHE A 248 15.02 -16.92 -14.71
N ALA A 249 15.19 -15.82 -13.97
CA ALA A 249 14.24 -14.74 -13.89
C ALA A 249 14.89 -13.47 -14.44
N LEU A 250 14.24 -12.86 -15.43
CA LEU A 250 14.75 -11.68 -16.10
C LEU A 250 14.61 -10.44 -15.21
N GLY A 251 15.65 -9.59 -15.22
CA GLY A 251 15.62 -8.26 -14.61
C GLY A 251 15.87 -7.19 -15.67
N LEU A 252 15.44 -5.95 -15.38
CA LEU A 252 15.68 -4.77 -16.22
C LEU A 252 16.55 -3.75 -15.49
N ASN A 253 17.57 -3.24 -16.16
CA ASN A 253 18.50 -2.26 -15.57
C ASN A 253 17.99 -0.82 -15.65
N ASP A 254 17.02 -0.51 -16.48
CA ASP A 254 16.46 0.83 -16.72
C ASP A 254 15.24 1.17 -15.85
N LEU A 255 14.94 0.31 -14.87
CA LEU A 255 13.90 0.59 -13.88
C LEU A 255 14.18 1.89 -13.13
N THR A 256 13.13 2.71 -12.98
CA THR A 256 13.18 4.00 -12.32
C THR A 256 11.98 4.21 -11.38
N TRP A 257 11.92 5.37 -10.77
CA TRP A 257 10.88 5.77 -9.82
C TRP A 257 9.50 5.83 -10.46
N GLU A 258 8.50 5.26 -9.80
CA GLU A 258 7.11 5.63 -10.04
C GLU A 258 6.89 7.08 -9.63
N LYS A 259 6.09 7.84 -10.39
CA LYS A 259 5.84 9.26 -10.14
C LYS A 259 4.36 9.54 -9.97
N THR A 260 3.97 10.10 -8.83
CA THR A 260 2.61 10.58 -8.60
C THR A 260 2.60 12.11 -8.62
N LYS A 261 1.96 12.67 -9.64
CA LYS A 261 1.67 14.11 -9.75
C LYS A 261 0.34 14.37 -9.04
N THR A 262 0.36 15.25 -8.05
CA THR A 262 -0.83 15.60 -7.26
C THR A 262 -1.12 17.08 -7.40
N PHE A 263 -2.34 17.42 -7.76
CA PHE A 263 -2.90 18.77 -7.67
C PHE A 263 -3.99 18.79 -6.61
N ASN A 264 -4.00 19.81 -5.77
CA ASN A 264 -5.02 20.03 -4.76
C ASN A 264 -5.45 21.50 -4.77
N ILE A 265 -6.75 21.74 -4.56
CA ILE A 265 -7.32 23.05 -4.29
C ILE A 265 -8.28 22.91 -3.11
N GLY A 266 -8.19 23.83 -2.15
CA GLY A 266 -8.97 23.76 -0.92
C GLY A 266 -9.43 25.12 -0.44
N VAL A 267 -10.46 25.09 0.38
CA VAL A 267 -11.06 26.24 1.06
C VAL A 267 -11.20 25.91 2.53
N ASP A 268 -10.71 26.79 3.39
CA ASP A 268 -10.96 26.76 4.83
C ASP A 268 -11.84 27.97 5.19
N ALA A 269 -13.02 27.73 5.74
CA ALA A 269 -13.94 28.77 6.15
C ALA A 269 -14.35 28.56 7.61
N SER A 270 -14.33 29.64 8.38
CA SER A 270 -14.88 29.66 9.73
C SER A 270 -16.04 30.64 9.83
N PHE A 271 -17.01 30.31 10.69
CA PHE A 271 -18.24 31.07 10.89
C PHE A 271 -18.53 31.20 12.38
N PHE A 272 -19.33 32.19 12.76
CA PHE A 272 -19.82 32.39 14.12
C PHE A 272 -18.68 32.46 15.16
N LYS A 273 -17.67 33.29 14.87
CA LYS A 273 -16.47 33.44 15.74
C LYS A 273 -15.75 32.10 15.96
N ASN A 274 -15.53 31.37 14.90
CA ASN A 274 -14.85 30.06 14.86
C ASN A 274 -15.61 28.91 15.54
N GLN A 275 -16.91 29.07 15.83
CA GLN A 275 -17.72 27.94 16.32
C GLN A 275 -17.96 26.89 15.25
N LEU A 276 -18.16 27.30 14.00
CA LEU A 276 -18.31 26.41 12.85
C LEU A 276 -17.09 26.57 11.93
N ASN A 277 -16.40 25.45 11.68
CA ASN A 277 -15.28 25.38 10.75
C ASN A 277 -15.62 24.38 9.66
N VAL A 278 -15.46 24.80 8.42
CA VAL A 278 -15.71 24.00 7.22
C VAL A 278 -14.44 23.97 6.38
N THR A 279 -14.01 22.78 6.03
CA THR A 279 -12.91 22.55 5.08
C THR A 279 -13.45 21.82 3.86
N PHE A 280 -13.03 22.21 2.69
CA PHE A 280 -13.31 21.53 1.43
C PHE A 280 -12.04 21.42 0.63
N ASP A 281 -11.73 20.22 0.15
CA ASP A 281 -10.60 19.93 -0.72
C ASP A 281 -11.04 19.15 -1.95
N TYR A 282 -10.51 19.50 -3.10
CA TYR A 282 -10.57 18.71 -4.32
C TYR A 282 -9.16 18.31 -4.72
N PHE A 283 -8.95 17.05 -5.01
CA PHE A 283 -7.65 16.53 -5.43
C PHE A 283 -7.73 15.76 -6.75
N TYR A 284 -6.64 15.85 -7.49
CA TYR A 284 -6.39 15.06 -8.69
C TYR A 284 -4.97 14.50 -8.61
N LYS A 285 -4.85 13.16 -8.70
CA LYS A 285 -3.58 12.44 -8.65
C LYS A 285 -3.44 11.60 -9.91
N ARG A 286 -2.28 11.67 -10.55
CA ARG A 286 -1.91 10.82 -11.68
C ARG A 286 -0.58 10.16 -11.38
N THR A 287 -0.60 8.82 -11.28
CA THR A 287 0.59 7.99 -11.09
C THR A 287 1.01 7.44 -12.44
N THR A 288 2.23 7.72 -12.83
CA THR A 288 2.88 7.25 -14.06
C THR A 288 4.07 6.37 -13.73
N ASP A 289 4.56 5.65 -14.71
CA ASP A 289 5.73 4.79 -14.57
C ASP A 289 5.53 3.71 -13.48
N ILE A 290 4.28 3.22 -13.28
CA ILE A 290 3.97 2.20 -12.26
C ILE A 290 4.72 0.93 -12.60
N LEU A 291 5.45 0.43 -11.60
CA LEU A 291 6.25 -0.77 -11.69
C LEU A 291 5.35 -2.02 -11.64
N MET A 292 5.31 -2.77 -12.72
CA MET A 292 4.52 -3.98 -12.83
C MET A 292 5.10 -4.96 -13.84
N LYS A 293 4.76 -6.25 -13.72
CA LYS A 293 5.14 -7.26 -14.69
C LYS A 293 4.15 -7.25 -15.86
N PRO A 294 4.61 -7.12 -17.11
CA PRO A 294 3.75 -7.31 -18.27
C PRO A 294 3.18 -8.73 -18.30
N ILE A 295 1.91 -8.85 -18.65
CA ILE A 295 1.28 -10.15 -18.88
C ILE A 295 1.57 -10.58 -20.31
N VAL A 296 2.18 -11.73 -20.44
CA VAL A 296 2.52 -12.33 -21.74
C VAL A 296 1.87 -13.72 -21.90
N PRO A 297 1.58 -14.17 -23.12
CA PRO A 297 1.08 -15.51 -23.36
C PRO A 297 2.05 -16.58 -22.80
N SER A 298 1.49 -17.70 -22.31
CA SER A 298 2.27 -18.80 -21.70
C SER A 298 3.31 -19.42 -22.64
N VAL A 299 3.15 -19.26 -23.95
CA VAL A 299 4.12 -19.70 -24.96
C VAL A 299 5.48 -18.99 -24.82
N PHE A 300 5.53 -17.86 -24.11
CA PHE A 300 6.78 -17.15 -23.82
C PHE A 300 7.70 -17.94 -22.87
N GLY A 301 7.14 -18.83 -22.06
CA GLY A 301 7.89 -19.80 -21.24
C GLY A 301 8.51 -19.24 -19.97
N THR A 302 8.44 -17.93 -19.73
CA THR A 302 8.91 -17.28 -18.49
C THR A 302 8.12 -16.01 -18.22
N ASP A 303 8.12 -15.56 -16.95
CA ASP A 303 7.58 -14.26 -16.57
C ASP A 303 8.45 -13.14 -17.15
N MET A 304 7.80 -12.06 -17.56
CA MET A 304 8.50 -10.82 -17.89
C MET A 304 9.05 -10.15 -16.63
N PRO A 305 10.16 -9.41 -16.74
CA PRO A 305 10.67 -8.61 -15.65
C PRO A 305 9.71 -7.47 -15.28
N MET A 306 9.89 -6.88 -14.08
CA MET A 306 9.24 -5.61 -13.72
C MET A 306 9.64 -4.54 -14.72
N ASP A 307 8.70 -3.66 -15.07
CA ASP A 307 8.91 -2.54 -15.98
C ASP A 307 8.04 -1.33 -15.58
N ASN A 308 8.43 -0.11 -15.96
CA ASN A 308 7.72 1.14 -15.67
C ASN A 308 6.66 1.45 -16.73
N ILE A 309 5.55 0.73 -16.72
CA ILE A 309 4.60 0.68 -17.85
C ILE A 309 3.14 0.98 -17.50
N GLY A 310 2.81 1.03 -16.21
CA GLY A 310 1.44 1.28 -15.78
C GLY A 310 1.13 2.75 -15.52
N GLU A 311 -0.15 3.12 -15.65
CA GLU A 311 -0.62 4.45 -15.35
C GLU A 311 -2.02 4.42 -14.73
N MET A 312 -2.22 5.20 -13.66
CA MET A 312 -3.48 5.29 -12.94
C MET A 312 -3.81 6.72 -12.53
N GLN A 313 -5.08 7.05 -12.53
CA GLN A 313 -5.64 8.31 -12.05
C GLN A 313 -6.47 8.08 -10.80
N ASN A 314 -6.37 9.00 -9.83
CA ASN A 314 -7.27 9.11 -8.69
C ASN A 314 -7.72 10.56 -8.57
N GLN A 315 -9.02 10.78 -8.37
CA GLN A 315 -9.57 12.10 -8.13
C GLN A 315 -10.70 12.00 -7.11
N GLY A 316 -10.93 13.08 -6.40
CA GLY A 316 -11.97 13.09 -5.40
C GLY A 316 -12.09 14.44 -4.71
N TRP A 317 -12.99 14.49 -3.75
CA TRP A 317 -13.18 15.63 -2.89
C TRP A 317 -13.44 15.19 -1.46
N GLU A 318 -13.12 16.07 -0.54
CA GLU A 318 -13.27 15.86 0.90
C GLU A 318 -13.92 17.10 1.53
N ILE A 319 -14.87 16.88 2.41
CA ILE A 319 -15.49 17.93 3.21
C ILE A 319 -15.37 17.58 4.69
N GLY A 320 -14.92 18.53 5.48
CA GLY A 320 -14.87 18.45 6.93
C GLY A 320 -15.69 19.58 7.56
N ILE A 321 -16.51 19.26 8.54
CA ILE A 321 -17.35 20.23 9.28
C ILE A 321 -17.14 19.99 10.76
N ASN A 322 -16.69 21.01 11.48
CA ASN A 322 -16.57 20.99 12.93
C ASN A 322 -17.41 22.12 13.53
N TYR A 323 -18.34 21.78 14.40
CA TYR A 323 -19.20 22.75 15.08
C TYR A 323 -19.12 22.58 16.58
N ASN A 324 -18.65 23.64 17.26
CA ASN A 324 -18.53 23.68 18.71
C ASN A 324 -19.43 24.79 19.27
N VAL A 325 -20.38 24.43 20.11
CA VAL A 325 -21.31 25.37 20.70
C VAL A 325 -21.50 25.09 22.19
N ARG A 326 -21.66 26.15 22.95
CA ARG A 326 -21.97 26.08 24.38
C ARG A 326 -23.38 26.58 24.63
N THR A 327 -24.23 25.73 25.21
CA THR A 327 -25.60 26.06 25.61
C THR A 327 -25.70 26.01 27.14
N GLY A 328 -25.62 27.16 27.77
CA GLY A 328 -25.57 27.23 29.21
C GLY A 328 -24.30 26.59 29.80
N GLN A 329 -24.48 25.49 30.56
CA GLN A 329 -23.37 24.74 31.16
C GLN A 329 -22.95 23.53 30.31
N VAL A 330 -23.66 23.24 29.19
CA VAL A 330 -23.40 22.13 28.30
C VAL A 330 -22.55 22.59 27.12
N GLN A 331 -21.46 21.89 26.87
CA GLN A 331 -20.64 22.07 25.69
C GLN A 331 -20.93 20.95 24.69
N HIS A 332 -21.24 21.30 23.45
CA HIS A 332 -21.49 20.37 22.35
C HIS A 332 -20.38 20.50 21.30
N GLY A 333 -19.86 19.38 20.85
CA GLY A 333 -18.94 19.29 19.72
C GLY A 333 -19.48 18.32 18.69
N PHE A 334 -19.62 18.78 17.45
CA PHE A 334 -20.01 17.97 16.30
C PHE A 334 -18.86 17.99 15.31
N SER A 335 -18.46 16.81 14.82
CA SER A 335 -17.50 16.68 13.75
C SER A 335 -18.07 15.75 12.70
N PHE A 336 -18.09 16.20 11.45
CA PHE A 336 -18.54 15.43 10.30
C PHE A 336 -17.48 15.47 9.20
N ASN A 337 -17.18 14.34 8.61
CA ASN A 337 -16.38 14.27 7.40
C ASN A 337 -17.08 13.40 6.37
N LEU A 338 -16.92 13.76 5.11
CA LEU A 338 -17.42 13.03 3.96
C LEU A 338 -16.40 13.16 2.83
N SER A 339 -16.06 12.05 2.20
CA SER A 339 -15.18 12.02 1.05
C SER A 339 -15.74 11.16 -0.07
N ASP A 340 -15.46 11.55 -1.31
CA ASP A 340 -15.64 10.75 -2.52
C ASP A 340 -14.26 10.57 -3.18
N SER A 341 -13.91 9.34 -3.50
CA SER A 341 -12.67 9.03 -4.21
C SER A 341 -12.96 8.06 -5.36
N TYR A 342 -12.52 8.44 -6.54
CA TYR A 342 -12.68 7.65 -7.76
C TYR A 342 -11.32 7.41 -8.40
N ASN A 343 -11.00 6.14 -8.69
CA ASN A 343 -9.81 5.76 -9.41
C ASN A 343 -10.14 5.25 -10.82
N LYS A 344 -9.18 5.33 -11.72
CA LYS A 344 -9.28 4.84 -13.09
C LYS A 344 -7.92 4.36 -13.57
N VAL A 345 -7.87 3.16 -14.12
CA VAL A 345 -6.70 2.64 -14.84
C VAL A 345 -6.60 3.38 -16.18
N LEU A 346 -5.49 4.05 -16.45
CA LEU A 346 -5.27 4.78 -17.71
C LEU A 346 -4.49 3.93 -18.71
N THR A 347 -3.43 3.27 -18.25
CA THR A 347 -2.60 2.40 -19.07
C THR A 347 -2.34 1.10 -18.31
N TYR A 348 -2.62 0.00 -18.98
CA TYR A 348 -2.36 -1.35 -18.51
C TYR A 348 -1.76 -2.17 -19.64
N PRO A 349 -0.47 -2.49 -19.62
CA PRO A 349 0.21 -3.19 -20.71
C PRO A 349 -0.20 -4.65 -20.74
N GLY A 350 -0.81 -5.03 -21.84
CA GLY A 350 -1.39 -6.33 -22.08
C GLY A 350 -2.90 -6.25 -22.24
N HIS A 351 -3.51 -7.41 -22.34
CA HIS A 351 -4.96 -7.55 -22.32
C HIS A 351 -5.48 -7.40 -20.88
N GLU A 352 -6.79 -7.27 -20.74
CA GLU A 352 -7.44 -7.28 -19.43
C GLU A 352 -7.00 -8.48 -18.59
N GLN A 353 -6.82 -8.24 -17.28
CA GLN A 353 -6.53 -9.31 -16.32
C GLN A 353 -7.77 -9.58 -15.48
N ILE A 354 -8.23 -10.84 -15.51
CA ILE A 354 -9.31 -11.31 -14.64
C ILE A 354 -8.68 -12.17 -13.54
N THR A 355 -8.96 -11.82 -12.29
CA THR A 355 -8.52 -12.57 -11.11
C THR A 355 -9.72 -13.01 -10.30
N LYS A 356 -9.68 -14.23 -9.76
CA LYS A 356 -10.73 -14.78 -8.90
C LYS A 356 -10.26 -14.72 -7.44
N VAL A 357 -11.03 -14.03 -6.60
CA VAL A 357 -10.78 -13.90 -5.16
C VAL A 357 -12.04 -14.29 -4.41
N ASN A 358 -12.00 -15.36 -3.63
CA ASN A 358 -13.14 -15.87 -2.85
C ASN A 358 -14.42 -16.00 -3.70
N GLU A 359 -14.33 -16.69 -4.84
CA GLU A 359 -15.41 -16.88 -5.82
C GLU A 359 -15.87 -15.61 -6.58
N LEU A 360 -15.36 -14.43 -6.24
CA LEU A 360 -15.65 -13.18 -6.95
C LEU A 360 -14.59 -12.91 -8.02
N GLU A 361 -15.02 -12.64 -9.23
CA GLU A 361 -14.13 -12.21 -10.29
C GLU A 361 -13.94 -10.69 -10.28
N ARG A 362 -12.69 -10.27 -10.44
CA ARG A 362 -12.29 -8.87 -10.56
C ARG A 362 -11.50 -8.69 -11.83
N ILE A 363 -11.67 -7.53 -12.45
CA ILE A 363 -10.98 -7.18 -13.69
C ILE A 363 -10.09 -5.97 -13.51
N ILE A 364 -8.90 -6.02 -14.10
CA ILE A 364 -8.03 -4.86 -14.35
C ILE A 364 -8.08 -4.61 -15.85
N ARG A 365 -8.57 -3.44 -16.25
CA ARG A 365 -8.71 -3.02 -17.63
C ARG A 365 -8.61 -1.50 -17.72
N GLU A 366 -8.05 -1.01 -18.82
CA GLU A 366 -8.02 0.43 -19.10
C GLU A 366 -9.43 1.02 -19.14
N GLY A 367 -9.58 2.21 -18.64
CA GLY A 367 -10.83 2.95 -18.64
C GLY A 367 -11.78 2.66 -17.48
N VAL A 368 -11.50 1.65 -16.64
CA VAL A 368 -12.34 1.27 -15.49
C VAL A 368 -11.58 1.41 -14.15
N PRO A 369 -12.28 1.45 -13.01
CA PRO A 369 -11.62 1.42 -11.71
C PRO A 369 -10.82 0.12 -11.50
N LEU A 370 -9.70 0.24 -10.78
CA LEU A 370 -8.84 -0.89 -10.46
C LEU A 370 -9.60 -1.98 -9.69
N ASN A 371 -9.42 -3.24 -10.09
CA ASN A 371 -10.05 -4.41 -9.47
C ASN A 371 -11.58 -4.32 -9.42
N SER A 372 -12.21 -3.74 -10.46
CA SER A 372 -13.66 -3.71 -10.58
C SER A 372 -14.25 -5.12 -10.52
N TYR A 373 -15.40 -5.29 -9.85
CA TYR A 373 -16.15 -6.53 -9.89
C TYR A 373 -16.66 -6.80 -11.29
N TYR A 374 -16.46 -8.01 -11.78
CA TYR A 374 -16.74 -8.40 -13.16
C TYR A 374 -17.54 -9.69 -13.20
N GLY A 375 -18.69 -9.69 -13.87
CA GLY A 375 -19.57 -10.85 -13.89
C GLY A 375 -20.86 -10.59 -14.67
N TYR A 376 -21.79 -11.50 -14.56
CA TYR A 376 -23.07 -11.44 -15.25
C TYR A 376 -24.10 -10.64 -14.44
N LYS A 377 -24.94 -9.87 -15.14
CA LYS A 377 -26.16 -9.31 -14.54
C LYS A 377 -27.25 -10.35 -14.55
N THR A 378 -28.06 -10.37 -13.50
CA THR A 378 -29.21 -11.26 -13.37
C THR A 378 -30.50 -10.56 -13.78
N ASP A 379 -31.41 -11.29 -14.39
CA ASP A 379 -32.78 -10.88 -14.78
C ASP A 379 -33.82 -11.79 -14.12
N GLY A 380 -33.64 -12.07 -12.84
CA GLY A 380 -34.52 -12.97 -12.07
C GLY A 380 -34.19 -14.45 -12.22
N TYR A 381 -35.23 -15.28 -12.18
CA TYR A 381 -35.12 -16.72 -12.25
C TYR A 381 -36.08 -17.24 -13.33
N PHE A 382 -35.69 -18.29 -14.03
CA PHE A 382 -36.54 -18.96 -15.02
C PHE A 382 -37.79 -19.55 -14.34
N GLN A 383 -38.96 -19.26 -14.88
CA GLN A 383 -40.21 -19.71 -14.31
C GLN A 383 -40.74 -21.00 -14.97
N SER A 384 -40.42 -21.26 -16.24
CA SER A 384 -40.89 -22.43 -16.98
C SER A 384 -39.88 -22.87 -18.04
N TYR A 385 -40.10 -24.07 -18.61
CA TYR A 385 -39.27 -24.56 -19.73
C TYR A 385 -39.52 -23.76 -21.01
N GLU A 386 -40.72 -23.26 -21.25
CA GLU A 386 -41.03 -22.39 -22.39
C GLU A 386 -40.24 -21.08 -22.34
N GLU A 387 -40.07 -20.52 -21.15
CA GLU A 387 -39.26 -19.34 -20.95
C GLU A 387 -37.78 -19.64 -21.24
N ILE A 388 -37.26 -20.82 -20.84
CA ILE A 388 -35.86 -21.22 -21.11
C ILE A 388 -35.62 -21.36 -22.61
N GLU A 389 -36.56 -21.98 -23.34
CA GLU A 389 -36.45 -22.15 -24.80
C GLU A 389 -36.50 -20.81 -25.55
N ALA A 390 -37.18 -19.79 -24.99
CA ALA A 390 -37.28 -18.47 -25.58
C ALA A 390 -36.15 -17.50 -25.13
N SER A 391 -35.24 -17.91 -24.26
CA SER A 391 -34.19 -17.05 -23.66
C SER A 391 -32.80 -17.51 -24.02
N ALA A 392 -31.84 -16.59 -23.92
CA ALA A 392 -30.41 -16.92 -23.96
C ALA A 392 -30.02 -17.77 -22.74
N ILE A 393 -29.29 -18.83 -22.95
CA ILE A 393 -28.80 -19.73 -21.89
C ILE A 393 -27.27 -19.87 -21.95
N PRO A 394 -26.62 -20.24 -20.81
CA PRO A 394 -25.16 -20.48 -20.78
C PRO A 394 -24.74 -21.58 -21.75
N VAL A 395 -23.61 -21.38 -22.43
CA VAL A 395 -23.04 -22.35 -23.35
C VAL A 395 -22.81 -23.71 -22.67
N GLY A 396 -23.44 -24.78 -23.19
CA GLY A 396 -23.32 -26.13 -22.64
C GLY A 396 -23.98 -26.30 -21.26
N GLY A 397 -24.70 -25.30 -20.76
CA GLY A 397 -25.40 -25.36 -19.49
C GLY A 397 -26.71 -26.14 -19.60
N LYS A 398 -27.04 -26.91 -18.56
CA LYS A 398 -28.37 -27.47 -18.35
C LYS A 398 -29.11 -26.56 -17.40
N VAL A 399 -30.10 -25.86 -17.92
CA VAL A 399 -30.89 -24.88 -17.17
C VAL A 399 -32.28 -25.49 -16.85
N GLN A 400 -32.76 -25.21 -15.64
CA GLN A 400 -34.09 -25.67 -15.16
C GLN A 400 -34.87 -24.48 -14.61
N PRO A 401 -36.21 -24.60 -14.56
CA PRO A 401 -37.04 -23.63 -13.82
C PRO A 401 -36.53 -23.47 -12.39
N GLY A 402 -36.35 -22.20 -11.94
CA GLY A 402 -35.74 -21.84 -10.65
C GLY A 402 -34.25 -21.46 -10.74
N ASP A 403 -33.57 -21.75 -11.84
CA ASP A 403 -32.18 -21.29 -12.06
C ASP A 403 -32.14 -19.80 -12.37
N VAL A 404 -30.97 -19.18 -12.09
CA VAL A 404 -30.73 -17.76 -12.32
C VAL A 404 -30.72 -17.47 -13.82
N LYS A 405 -31.53 -16.49 -14.24
CA LYS A 405 -31.55 -15.94 -15.59
C LYS A 405 -30.54 -14.80 -15.70
N PHE A 406 -29.63 -14.90 -16.67
CA PHE A 406 -28.66 -13.86 -16.95
C PHE A 406 -29.08 -13.01 -18.15
N VAL A 407 -28.61 -11.75 -18.13
CA VAL A 407 -28.87 -10.80 -19.22
C VAL A 407 -27.94 -11.09 -20.38
N ASP A 408 -28.49 -11.35 -21.57
CA ASP A 408 -27.77 -11.39 -22.84
C ASP A 408 -27.45 -9.92 -23.23
N ARG A 409 -26.17 -9.56 -23.12
CA ARG A 409 -25.71 -8.20 -23.34
C ARG A 409 -25.62 -7.81 -24.81
N ASN A 410 -25.22 -8.76 -25.63
CA ASN A 410 -24.95 -8.53 -27.04
C ASN A 410 -26.10 -9.01 -27.96
N ASN A 411 -27.16 -9.63 -27.38
CA ASN A 411 -28.33 -10.20 -28.03
C ASN A 411 -27.98 -11.26 -29.09
N ASP A 412 -26.95 -12.11 -28.81
CA ASP A 412 -26.57 -13.18 -29.71
C ASP A 412 -27.31 -14.52 -29.40
N GLY A 413 -28.15 -14.53 -28.36
CA GLY A 413 -28.97 -15.69 -27.94
C GLY A 413 -28.23 -16.68 -27.07
N VAL A 414 -27.00 -16.37 -26.63
CA VAL A 414 -26.15 -17.27 -25.83
C VAL A 414 -25.52 -16.47 -24.67
N ILE A 415 -25.46 -17.04 -23.49
CA ILE A 415 -24.75 -16.42 -22.36
C ILE A 415 -23.29 -16.93 -22.35
N ASP A 416 -22.37 -16.04 -22.67
CA ASP A 416 -20.94 -16.33 -22.68
C ASP A 416 -20.10 -15.20 -22.03
N SER A 417 -18.77 -15.22 -22.18
CA SER A 417 -17.89 -14.22 -21.59
C SER A 417 -18.13 -12.79 -22.09
N LYS A 418 -18.81 -12.59 -23.23
CA LYS A 418 -19.12 -11.27 -23.81
C LYS A 418 -20.28 -10.59 -23.08
N ASP A 419 -21.09 -11.36 -22.30
CA ASP A 419 -22.24 -10.85 -21.56
C ASP A 419 -21.90 -10.34 -20.17
N ARG A 420 -20.60 -10.34 -19.85
CA ARG A 420 -20.13 -9.83 -18.56
C ARG A 420 -20.12 -8.30 -18.50
N TYR A 421 -20.39 -7.78 -17.33
CA TYR A 421 -20.48 -6.36 -16.99
C TYR A 421 -19.48 -6.00 -15.90
N ILE A 422 -19.09 -4.73 -15.85
CA ILE A 422 -18.54 -4.13 -14.63
C ILE A 422 -19.72 -3.97 -13.66
N LEU A 423 -19.72 -4.75 -12.59
CA LEU A 423 -20.83 -4.80 -11.61
C LEU A 423 -20.67 -3.77 -10.51
N GLY A 424 -19.43 -3.33 -10.23
CA GLY A 424 -19.14 -2.35 -9.21
C GLY A 424 -17.66 -2.09 -9.03
N ASN A 425 -17.36 -1.14 -8.14
CA ASN A 425 -16.00 -0.80 -7.75
C ASN A 425 -15.61 -1.61 -6.50
N ALA A 426 -14.40 -2.17 -6.46
CA ALA A 426 -13.88 -2.86 -5.28
C ALA A 426 -13.59 -1.92 -4.10
N PHE A 427 -13.39 -0.63 -4.39
CA PHE A 427 -13.15 0.40 -3.38
C PHE A 427 -14.41 1.21 -3.15
N PRO A 428 -14.85 1.39 -1.89
CA PRO A 428 -15.95 2.28 -1.57
C PRO A 428 -15.69 3.67 -2.13
N ARG A 429 -16.70 4.24 -2.75
CA ARG A 429 -16.58 5.56 -3.35
C ARG A 429 -16.77 6.65 -2.30
N TYR A 430 -17.82 6.52 -1.50
CA TYR A 430 -18.14 7.46 -0.44
C TYR A 430 -17.74 6.88 0.91
N THR A 431 -17.06 7.69 1.72
CA THR A 431 -16.77 7.36 3.11
C THR A 431 -17.16 8.53 3.99
N PHE A 432 -17.78 8.26 5.13
CA PHE A 432 -18.15 9.31 6.07
C PHE A 432 -17.88 8.92 7.51
N GLY A 433 -17.66 9.95 8.33
CA GLY A 433 -17.56 9.84 9.78
C GLY A 433 -18.34 10.96 10.45
N PHE A 434 -18.99 10.64 11.56
CA PHE A 434 -19.69 11.60 12.40
C PHE A 434 -19.31 11.35 13.86
N THR A 435 -18.88 12.43 14.55
CA THR A 435 -18.58 12.38 15.99
C THR A 435 -19.44 13.42 16.69
N TYR A 436 -20.05 13.04 17.80
CA TYR A 436 -20.71 13.94 18.72
C TYR A 436 -20.07 13.82 20.09
N ASN A 437 -19.68 14.96 20.64
CA ASN A 437 -19.13 15.08 22.01
C ASN A 437 -20.01 16.01 22.82
N LEU A 438 -20.28 15.63 24.06
CA LEU A 438 -21.00 16.43 25.03
C LEU A 438 -20.24 16.43 26.34
N SER A 439 -20.05 17.66 26.92
CA SER A 439 -19.48 17.81 28.26
C SER A 439 -20.43 18.65 29.13
N TRP A 440 -20.80 18.12 30.30
CA TRP A 440 -21.68 18.78 31.26
C TRP A 440 -21.33 18.40 32.70
N LYS A 441 -20.93 19.41 33.49
CA LYS A 441 -20.66 19.27 34.92
C LYS A 441 -19.80 18.07 35.34
N GLY A 442 -18.75 17.72 34.55
CA GLY A 442 -17.88 16.58 34.81
C GLY A 442 -18.36 15.25 34.20
N LEU A 443 -19.49 15.27 33.49
CA LEU A 443 -19.93 14.17 32.65
C LEU A 443 -19.50 14.44 31.20
N ASP A 444 -18.78 13.50 30.61
CA ASP A 444 -18.37 13.53 29.21
C ASP A 444 -19.02 12.36 28.48
N PHE A 445 -19.64 12.65 27.32
CA PHE A 445 -20.22 11.66 26.42
C PHE A 445 -19.62 11.84 25.04
N SER A 446 -19.21 10.73 24.42
CA SER A 446 -18.71 10.72 23.06
C SER A 446 -19.37 9.59 22.25
N MET A 447 -19.77 9.90 21.03
CA MET A 447 -20.36 8.96 20.08
C MET A 447 -19.68 9.13 18.73
N PHE A 448 -19.27 8.02 18.10
CA PHE A 448 -18.64 8.00 16.79
C PHE A 448 -19.37 7.03 15.87
N TRP A 449 -19.66 7.49 14.66
CA TRP A 449 -20.27 6.71 13.60
C TRP A 449 -19.44 6.84 12.34
N GLN A 450 -19.29 5.73 11.62
CA GLN A 450 -18.65 5.71 10.32
C GLN A 450 -19.40 4.80 9.36
N GLY A 451 -19.27 5.08 8.07
CA GLY A 451 -19.89 4.29 7.03
C GLY A 451 -19.21 4.48 5.67
N VAL A 452 -19.54 3.57 4.78
CA VAL A 452 -19.09 3.55 3.38
C VAL A 452 -20.30 3.27 2.48
#